data_a9a04166c7c7ca370e8d7e12cd0932b1
#
_entry.id   a9a04166c7c7ca370e8d7e12cd0932b1
#
_cell.length_a   1.000
_cell.length_b   1.000
_cell.length_c   1.000
_cell.angle_alpha   90.00
_cell.angle_beta   90.00
_cell.angle_gamma   90.00
#
_symmetry.space_group_name_H-M   'P 1'
#
loop_
_entity.id
_entity.type
_entity.pdbx_description
1 polymer ?
#
loop_
_entity_poly.entity_id
_entity_poly.type
_entity_poly.pdbx_seq_one_letter_code
_entity_poly.pdbx_strand_id
1 'polypeptide(L)'
;MQQYVLQIIEHLEEMGYKKLNPESNNVYGRLGTDAIYVVVLGSSRDLRAESLQKFNRQIIHDLSADSDKRIELLNILLTPNGLFDDSVNEIVSKMSNVWLFSEDYGKLYVFENQPMDFDGLQPVLDKQILQEKGRNLSRIRKTFGVITPILILINIIIFVISVYTRDAAGNSWLEELLADNLYDVIVEKQYYRIITSIFYHFSLIHLFSNMVVLVALGARVENLMGRIGFLISYLFCGITASICSLISCYLGNYYTYAGGASGAICGLMGVLIVFAFFNKGHISGISLKDLLFLSV
;
A
#
# COMPACT_ATOMS: atom_id res chain seq x y z
N MET A 1 3.35 1.50 17.60
CA MET A 1 2.91 0.33 18.41
C MET A 1 2.11 0.75 19.65
N GLN A 2 2.67 1.46 20.62
CA GLN A 2 1.98 1.75 21.88
C GLN A 2 0.65 2.52 21.76
N GLN A 3 0.51 3.46 20.83
CA GLN A 3 -0.68 4.31 20.73
C GLN A 3 -1.96 3.55 20.32
N TYR A 4 -1.91 2.72 19.29
CA TYR A 4 -3.07 1.93 18.84
C TYR A 4 -3.44 0.82 19.83
N VAL A 5 -2.43 0.21 20.45
CA VAL A 5 -2.67 -0.80 21.51
C VAL A 5 -3.44 -0.17 22.66
N LEU A 6 -3.03 1.01 23.13
CA LEU A 6 -3.71 1.72 24.21
C LEU A 6 -5.16 2.09 23.85
N GLN A 7 -5.40 2.53 22.62
CA GLN A 7 -6.75 2.84 22.15
C GLN A 7 -7.65 1.60 22.09
N ILE A 8 -7.14 0.50 21.55
CA ILE A 8 -7.90 -0.78 21.53
C ILE A 8 -8.21 -1.23 22.96
N ILE A 9 -7.25 -1.10 23.89
CA ILE A 9 -7.45 -1.45 25.30
C ILE A 9 -8.54 -0.56 25.94
N GLU A 10 -8.45 0.76 25.75
CA GLU A 10 -9.42 1.71 26.28
C GLU A 10 -10.86 1.34 25.85
N HIS A 11 -11.05 0.93 24.61
CA HIS A 11 -12.36 0.53 24.14
C HIS A 11 -12.81 -0.84 24.63
N LEU A 12 -11.89 -1.78 24.75
CA LEU A 12 -12.22 -3.04 25.40
C LEU A 12 -12.70 -2.78 26.84
N GLU A 13 -12.05 -1.88 27.57
CA GLU A 13 -12.44 -1.50 28.93
C GLU A 13 -13.80 -0.76 28.97
N GLU A 14 -14.06 0.15 28.01
CA GLU A 14 -15.37 0.81 27.86
C GLU A 14 -16.51 -0.18 27.58
N MET A 15 -16.23 -1.25 26.84
CA MET A 15 -17.18 -2.34 26.58
C MET A 15 -17.30 -3.35 27.74
N GLY A 16 -16.57 -3.13 28.83
CA GLY A 16 -16.61 -3.95 30.03
C GLY A 16 -15.67 -5.16 30.04
N TYR A 17 -14.72 -5.20 29.09
CA TYR A 17 -13.64 -6.19 29.16
C TYR A 17 -12.67 -5.84 30.30
N LYS A 18 -12.18 -6.85 30.98
CA LYS A 18 -11.18 -6.71 32.03
C LYS A 18 -9.97 -7.58 31.73
N LYS A 19 -8.79 -7.11 32.09
CA LYS A 19 -7.57 -7.88 31.94
C LYS A 19 -7.68 -9.15 32.81
N LEU A 20 -7.52 -10.33 32.21
CA LEU A 20 -7.74 -11.61 32.92
C LEU A 20 -6.60 -11.97 33.85
N ASN A 21 -5.34 -11.57 33.50
CA ASN A 21 -4.19 -11.77 34.37
C ASN A 21 -3.28 -10.54 34.31
N PRO A 22 -2.93 -9.89 35.42
CA PRO A 22 -2.04 -8.74 35.46
C PRO A 22 -0.64 -9.02 34.87
N GLU A 23 -0.15 -10.26 35.03
CA GLU A 23 1.17 -10.69 34.57
C GLU A 23 1.16 -11.25 33.14
N SER A 24 -0.03 -11.63 32.62
CA SER A 24 -0.13 -12.18 31.27
C SER A 24 -0.30 -11.07 30.23
N ASN A 25 0.39 -11.24 29.12
CA ASN A 25 0.43 -10.29 28.03
C ASN A 25 -0.96 -10.15 27.37
N ASN A 26 -1.63 -8.99 27.60
CA ASN A 26 -2.70 -8.45 26.77
C ASN A 26 -3.88 -9.43 26.47
N VAL A 27 -4.36 -10.15 27.48
CA VAL A 27 -5.56 -10.99 27.43
C VAL A 27 -6.68 -10.33 28.21
N TYR A 28 -7.79 -10.05 27.54
CA TYR A 28 -8.95 -9.36 28.08
C TYR A 28 -10.17 -10.24 27.99
N GLY A 29 -10.99 -10.29 29.04
CA GLY A 29 -12.20 -11.10 29.08
C GLY A 29 -13.42 -10.32 29.53
N ARG A 30 -14.58 -10.64 28.97
CA ARG A 30 -15.90 -10.13 29.35
C ARG A 30 -16.87 -11.28 29.56
N LEU A 31 -17.58 -11.26 30.67
CA LEU A 31 -18.63 -12.21 30.93
C LEU A 31 -19.93 -11.73 30.26
N GLY A 32 -20.37 -12.45 29.24
CA GLY A 32 -21.66 -12.26 28.58
C GLY A 32 -22.77 -13.13 29.21
N THR A 33 -23.98 -13.05 28.65
CA THR A 33 -25.11 -13.87 29.07
C THR A 33 -24.88 -15.35 28.84
N ASP A 34 -24.42 -15.70 27.63
CA ASP A 34 -24.33 -17.11 27.17
C ASP A 34 -22.87 -17.58 26.97
N ALA A 35 -21.93 -16.65 26.92
CA ALA A 35 -20.52 -16.94 26.67
C ALA A 35 -19.58 -16.04 27.47
N ILE A 36 -18.34 -16.50 27.61
CA ILE A 36 -17.21 -15.69 28.03
C ILE A 36 -16.48 -15.27 26.75
N TYR A 37 -16.43 -13.96 26.49
CA TYR A 37 -15.71 -13.40 25.35
C TYR A 37 -14.28 -13.05 25.76
N VAL A 38 -13.31 -13.54 25.01
CA VAL A 38 -11.88 -13.33 25.27
C VAL A 38 -11.23 -12.68 24.07
N VAL A 39 -10.53 -11.59 24.29
CA VAL A 39 -9.73 -10.89 23.26
C VAL A 39 -8.26 -10.97 23.64
N VAL A 40 -7.45 -11.46 22.73
CA VAL A 40 -6.00 -11.54 22.83
C VAL A 40 -5.39 -10.50 21.89
N LEU A 41 -4.64 -9.55 22.45
CA LEU A 41 -3.88 -8.57 21.66
C LEU A 41 -2.45 -9.06 21.51
N GLY A 42 -1.96 -9.14 20.26
CA GLY A 42 -0.62 -9.60 19.96
C GLY A 42 0.04 -8.81 18.82
N SER A 43 1.34 -9.02 18.64
CA SER A 43 2.06 -8.56 17.46
C SER A 43 2.24 -9.72 16.50
N SER A 44 2.13 -9.45 15.19
CA SER A 44 2.38 -10.46 14.16
C SER A 44 3.86 -10.77 13.96
N ARG A 45 4.77 -9.96 14.55
CA ARG A 45 6.22 -10.15 14.41
C ARG A 45 6.63 -11.48 15.02
N ASP A 46 7.30 -12.31 14.23
CA ASP A 46 7.86 -13.61 14.65
C ASP A 46 6.82 -14.59 15.24
N LEU A 47 5.52 -14.33 15.06
CA LEU A 47 4.44 -15.16 15.57
C LEU A 47 4.15 -16.29 14.58
N ARG A 48 4.13 -17.54 15.08
CA ARG A 48 3.74 -18.73 14.30
C ARG A 48 2.33 -19.16 14.66
N ALA A 49 1.59 -19.63 13.66
CA ALA A 49 0.21 -20.11 13.85
C ALA A 49 0.10 -21.19 14.93
N GLU A 50 1.05 -22.13 14.97
CA GLU A 50 1.07 -23.21 15.97
C GLU A 50 1.25 -22.69 17.40
N SER A 51 2.10 -21.69 17.58
CA SER A 51 2.34 -21.08 18.89
C SER A 51 1.10 -20.35 19.39
N LEU A 52 0.42 -19.61 18.51
CA LEU A 52 -0.83 -18.92 18.83
C LEU A 52 -1.96 -19.90 19.13
N GLN A 53 -2.09 -20.98 18.36
CA GLN A 53 -3.08 -22.03 18.64
C GLN A 53 -2.85 -22.73 19.97
N LYS A 54 -1.58 -22.98 20.32
CA LYS A 54 -1.23 -23.58 21.62
C LYS A 54 -1.60 -22.63 22.77
N PHE A 55 -1.29 -21.35 22.61
CA PHE A 55 -1.64 -20.32 23.58
C PHE A 55 -3.16 -20.19 23.77
N ASN A 56 -3.93 -20.15 22.68
CA ASN A 56 -5.39 -20.09 22.72
C ASN A 56 -5.98 -21.31 23.41
N ARG A 57 -5.46 -22.50 23.13
CA ARG A 57 -5.93 -23.74 23.81
C ARG A 57 -5.68 -23.70 25.31
N GLN A 58 -4.55 -23.15 25.74
CA GLN A 58 -4.26 -22.99 27.16
C GLN A 58 -5.26 -22.06 27.85
N ILE A 59 -5.54 -20.88 27.23
CA ILE A 59 -6.53 -19.92 27.77
C ILE A 59 -7.91 -20.58 27.89
N ILE A 60 -8.34 -21.28 26.84
CA ILE A 60 -9.64 -21.95 26.85
C ILE A 60 -9.71 -23.04 27.94
N HIS A 61 -8.66 -23.83 28.08
CA HIS A 61 -8.56 -24.86 29.12
C HIS A 61 -8.66 -24.26 30.53
N ASP A 62 -7.89 -23.20 30.79
CA ASP A 62 -7.84 -22.57 32.11
C ASP A 62 -9.20 -21.94 32.48
N LEU A 63 -9.87 -21.28 31.53
CA LEU A 63 -11.19 -20.68 31.76
C LEU A 63 -12.32 -21.72 31.83
N SER A 64 -12.20 -22.85 31.14
CA SER A 64 -13.19 -23.93 31.18
C SER A 64 -13.17 -24.68 32.51
N ALA A 65 -12.08 -24.59 33.27
CA ALA A 65 -11.99 -25.15 34.60
C ALA A 65 -12.90 -24.44 35.64
N ASP A 66 -13.15 -23.15 35.40
CA ASP A 66 -13.86 -22.26 36.33
C ASP A 66 -15.30 -21.92 35.87
N SER A 67 -15.74 -22.36 34.69
CA SER A 67 -17.06 -21.99 34.15
C SER A 67 -17.56 -23.00 33.13
N ASP A 68 -18.85 -23.31 33.20
CA ASP A 68 -19.59 -24.13 32.23
C ASP A 68 -20.02 -23.33 30.96
N LYS A 69 -19.73 -22.03 30.91
CA LYS A 69 -20.12 -21.20 29.79
C LYS A 69 -19.22 -21.45 28.57
N ARG A 70 -19.77 -21.26 27.37
CA ARG A 70 -19.03 -21.31 26.13
C ARG A 70 -17.98 -20.20 26.13
N ILE A 71 -16.77 -20.53 25.72
CA ILE A 71 -15.68 -19.55 25.57
C ILE A 71 -15.52 -19.19 24.10
N GLU A 72 -15.67 -17.93 23.78
CA GLU A 72 -15.38 -17.36 22.47
C GLU A 72 -14.10 -16.53 22.54
N LEU A 73 -13.14 -16.82 21.66
CA LEU A 73 -11.82 -16.20 21.69
C LEU A 73 -11.50 -15.59 20.33
N LEU A 74 -11.10 -14.32 20.34
CA LEU A 74 -10.62 -13.56 19.18
C LEU A 74 -9.18 -13.08 19.43
N ASN A 75 -8.34 -13.27 18.43
CA ASN A 75 -7.00 -12.69 18.40
C ASN A 75 -7.01 -11.43 17.54
N ILE A 76 -6.56 -10.30 18.06
CA ILE A 76 -6.31 -9.07 17.30
C ILE A 76 -4.81 -8.91 17.20
N LEU A 77 -4.27 -9.13 16.00
CA LEU A 77 -2.83 -9.06 15.75
C LEU A 77 -2.47 -7.72 15.09
N LEU A 78 -1.57 -6.99 15.74
CA LEU A 78 -1.03 -5.75 15.20
C LEU A 78 0.10 -6.05 14.22
N THR A 79 -0.02 -5.51 13.02
CA THR A 79 0.97 -5.69 11.94
C THR A 79 1.64 -4.36 11.61
N PRO A 80 2.96 -4.21 11.82
CA PRO A 80 3.66 -2.95 11.60
C PRO A 80 3.97 -2.64 10.14
N ASN A 81 4.10 -3.67 9.28
CA ASN A 81 4.63 -3.54 7.91
C ASN A 81 3.62 -3.96 6.82
N GLY A 82 2.32 -3.79 7.06
CA GLY A 82 1.31 -4.19 6.09
C GLY A 82 0.87 -5.66 6.22
N LEU A 83 -0.08 -6.06 5.35
CA LEU A 83 -0.85 -7.30 5.47
C LEU A 83 -0.21 -8.54 4.83
N PHE A 84 1.03 -8.45 4.32
CA PHE A 84 1.57 -9.42 3.36
C PHE A 84 2.87 -10.08 3.83
N ASP A 85 3.01 -10.27 5.12
CA ASP A 85 4.04 -11.14 5.67
C ASP A 85 3.58 -12.61 5.56
N ASP A 86 4.44 -13.51 5.11
CA ASP A 86 4.14 -14.94 4.97
C ASP A 86 3.66 -15.56 6.29
N SER A 87 4.19 -15.10 7.42
CA SER A 87 3.76 -15.52 8.76
C SER A 87 2.30 -15.13 9.05
N VAL A 88 1.88 -13.93 8.65
CA VAL A 88 0.51 -13.44 8.80
C VAL A 88 -0.45 -14.23 7.91
N ASN A 89 -0.07 -14.49 6.66
CA ASN A 89 -0.86 -15.30 5.72
C ASN A 89 -1.06 -16.73 6.24
N GLU A 90 -0.04 -17.31 6.83
CA GLU A 90 -0.11 -18.63 7.45
C GLU A 90 -1.11 -18.63 8.63
N ILE A 91 -1.04 -17.64 9.53
CA ILE A 91 -1.93 -17.53 10.68
C ILE A 91 -3.38 -17.39 10.22
N VAL A 92 -3.67 -16.45 9.32
CA VAL A 92 -5.04 -16.18 8.83
C VAL A 92 -5.63 -17.38 8.08
N SER A 93 -4.82 -18.13 7.32
CA SER A 93 -5.28 -19.32 6.60
C SER A 93 -5.58 -20.51 7.51
N LYS A 94 -4.84 -20.65 8.61
CA LYS A 94 -4.95 -21.79 9.54
C LYS A 94 -5.91 -21.54 10.71
N MET A 95 -6.32 -20.31 10.95
CA MET A 95 -7.16 -19.94 12.10
C MET A 95 -8.39 -19.14 11.65
N SER A 96 -9.54 -19.37 12.29
CA SER A 96 -10.82 -18.71 12.01
C SER A 96 -11.24 -17.70 13.08
N ASN A 97 -10.31 -17.24 13.91
CA ASN A 97 -10.58 -16.33 15.03
C ASN A 97 -9.45 -15.27 15.15
N VAL A 98 -9.07 -14.68 14.01
CA VAL A 98 -7.97 -13.71 13.94
C VAL A 98 -8.39 -12.49 13.13
N TRP A 99 -8.34 -11.33 13.75
CA TRP A 99 -8.43 -10.04 13.08
C TRP A 99 -7.04 -9.42 13.00
N LEU A 100 -6.75 -8.73 11.89
CA LEU A 100 -5.50 -8.01 11.74
C LEU A 100 -5.74 -6.51 11.87
N PHE A 101 -4.93 -5.88 12.69
CA PHE A 101 -4.89 -4.43 12.78
C PHE A 101 -3.59 -3.89 12.19
N SER A 102 -3.68 -3.21 11.07
CA SER A 102 -2.51 -2.57 10.46
C SER A 102 -2.18 -1.28 11.19
N GLU A 103 -1.00 -1.22 11.81
CA GLU A 103 -0.49 -0.02 12.46
C GLU A 103 -0.20 1.10 11.46
N ASP A 104 0.23 0.74 10.25
CA ASP A 104 0.57 1.72 9.21
C ASP A 104 -0.64 2.42 8.64
N TYR A 105 -1.74 1.68 8.46
CA TYR A 105 -2.98 2.21 7.90
C TYR A 105 -3.98 2.61 8.99
N GLY A 106 -3.76 2.24 10.25
CA GLY A 106 -4.71 2.40 11.34
C GLY A 106 -6.06 1.76 10.98
N LYS A 107 -6.07 0.55 10.40
CA LYS A 107 -7.27 -0.11 9.88
C LYS A 107 -7.35 -1.55 10.34
N LEU A 108 -8.57 -1.95 10.72
CA LEU A 108 -8.91 -3.33 11.00
C LEU A 108 -9.18 -4.09 9.68
N TYR A 109 -8.68 -5.30 9.58
CA TYR A 109 -8.94 -6.21 8.47
C TYR A 109 -9.54 -7.51 9.01
N VAL A 110 -10.74 -7.79 8.54
CA VAL A 110 -11.48 -9.03 8.80
C VAL A 110 -11.57 -9.79 7.49
N PHE A 111 -11.06 -11.02 7.45
CA PHE A 111 -11.06 -11.86 6.25
C PHE A 111 -12.33 -12.71 6.19
N GLU A 112 -12.67 -13.23 5.01
CA GLU A 112 -13.90 -13.99 4.78
C GLU A 112 -14.06 -15.24 5.68
N ASN A 113 -12.95 -15.86 6.09
CA ASN A 113 -12.93 -17.02 6.98
C ASN A 113 -12.94 -16.65 8.47
N GLN A 114 -13.08 -15.36 8.81
CA GLN A 114 -13.07 -14.83 10.16
C GLN A 114 -14.48 -14.36 10.57
N PRO A 115 -14.80 -14.28 11.86
CA PRO A 115 -16.08 -13.72 12.30
C PRO A 115 -16.17 -12.26 11.88
N MET A 116 -17.27 -11.89 11.21
CA MET A 116 -17.52 -10.52 10.73
C MET A 116 -17.72 -9.55 11.89
N ASP A 117 -18.26 -10.02 13.00
CA ASP A 117 -18.35 -9.29 14.27
C ASP A 117 -18.01 -10.23 15.42
N PHE A 118 -17.50 -9.65 16.49
CA PHE A 118 -17.19 -10.35 17.72
C PHE A 118 -17.64 -9.48 18.89
N ASP A 119 -18.73 -9.86 19.52
CA ASP A 119 -19.29 -9.16 20.69
C ASP A 119 -19.54 -7.65 20.49
N GLY A 120 -19.86 -7.23 19.24
CA GLY A 120 -20.05 -5.83 18.88
C GLY A 120 -18.77 -5.00 18.75
N LEU A 121 -17.60 -5.64 18.73
CA LEU A 121 -16.30 -4.96 18.65
C LEU A 121 -16.00 -4.38 17.26
N GLN A 122 -16.43 -5.02 16.19
CA GLN A 122 -16.09 -4.61 14.83
C GLN A 122 -16.57 -3.19 14.51
N PRO A 123 -17.84 -2.82 14.73
CA PRO A 123 -18.29 -1.44 14.44
C PRO A 123 -17.64 -0.39 15.35
N VAL A 124 -17.25 -0.75 16.57
CA VAL A 124 -16.57 0.15 17.51
C VAL A 124 -15.16 0.45 17.02
N LEU A 125 -14.40 -0.58 16.65
CA LEU A 125 -13.05 -0.43 16.13
C LEU A 125 -13.02 0.27 14.77
N ASP A 126 -13.99 0.01 13.87
CA ASP A 126 -14.10 0.68 12.56
C ASP A 126 -14.49 2.16 12.69
N LYS A 127 -15.42 2.50 13.60
CA LYS A 127 -15.94 3.87 13.74
C LYS A 127 -14.89 4.87 14.21
N GLN A 128 -13.97 4.42 15.04
CA GLN A 128 -12.93 5.27 15.61
C GLN A 128 -11.76 5.49 14.67
N ILE A 129 -11.42 4.49 13.89
CA ILE A 129 -10.47 4.60 12.78
C ILE A 129 -10.93 5.70 11.81
N LEU A 130 -12.24 5.90 11.66
CA LEU A 130 -12.83 6.95 10.81
C LEU A 130 -12.83 8.34 11.46
N GLN A 131 -12.90 8.46 12.79
CA GLN A 131 -12.92 9.77 13.48
C GLN A 131 -11.56 10.46 13.56
N GLU A 132 -10.45 9.71 13.53
CA GLU A 132 -9.09 10.29 13.44
C GLU A 132 -8.74 10.87 12.06
N LYS A 133 -9.65 10.83 11.09
CA LYS A 133 -9.46 11.44 9.76
C LYS A 133 -9.15 12.96 9.79
N GLY A 134 -9.29 13.60 10.94
CA GLY A 134 -9.03 15.04 11.11
C GLY A 134 -7.63 15.44 11.59
N ARG A 135 -6.80 14.52 12.00
CA ARG A 135 -5.50 14.86 12.62
C ARG A 135 -4.38 13.96 12.08
N ASN A 136 -3.72 14.30 10.94
CA ASN A 136 -2.26 14.19 10.86
C ASN A 136 -1.69 14.40 9.46
N LEU A 137 -0.80 15.36 9.30
CA LEU A 137 0.18 15.47 8.20
C LEU A 137 0.94 14.14 7.96
N SER A 138 1.13 13.31 9.00
CA SER A 138 1.69 11.97 8.88
C SER A 138 0.79 11.00 8.10
N ARG A 139 -0.52 11.16 8.19
CA ARG A 139 -1.51 10.36 7.47
C ARG A 139 -1.59 10.76 5.99
N ILE A 140 -1.54 12.06 5.69
CA ILE A 140 -1.41 12.58 4.32
C ILE A 140 -0.13 12.00 3.67
N ARG A 141 0.99 11.99 4.41
CA ARG A 141 2.26 11.42 3.96
C ARG A 141 2.21 9.90 3.71
N LYS A 142 1.42 9.15 4.49
CA LYS A 142 1.17 7.71 4.26
C LYS A 142 0.20 7.47 3.10
N THR A 143 -0.80 8.34 2.90
CA THR A 143 -1.78 8.19 1.81
C THR A 143 -1.18 8.53 0.45
N PHE A 144 -0.34 9.57 0.36
CA PHE A 144 0.23 10.05 -0.91
C PHE A 144 1.68 9.58 -1.15
N GLY A 145 2.30 8.91 -0.18
CA GLY A 145 3.72 8.60 -0.22
C GLY A 145 4.57 9.87 -0.01
N VAL A 146 5.86 9.77 -0.29
CA VAL A 146 6.82 10.90 -0.25
C VAL A 146 7.42 11.14 -1.63
N ILE A 147 7.77 10.06 -2.33
CA ILE A 147 8.42 10.13 -3.64
C ILE A 147 7.42 10.49 -4.73
N THR A 148 6.20 9.96 -4.65
CA THR A 148 5.13 10.25 -5.63
C THR A 148 4.89 11.76 -5.81
N PRO A 149 4.62 12.58 -4.78
CA PRO A 149 4.46 14.02 -4.96
C PRO A 149 5.74 14.74 -5.42
N ILE A 150 6.93 14.25 -5.07
CA ILE A 150 8.20 14.78 -5.56
C ILE A 150 8.32 14.57 -7.06
N LEU A 151 8.01 13.36 -7.57
CA LEU A 151 8.03 13.07 -9.00
C LEU A 151 7.02 13.92 -9.76
N ILE A 152 5.81 14.10 -9.23
CA ILE A 152 4.78 14.98 -9.80
C ILE A 152 5.29 16.41 -9.89
N LEU A 153 5.88 16.93 -8.82
CA LEU A 153 6.43 18.30 -8.78
C LEU A 153 7.54 18.49 -9.80
N ILE A 154 8.46 17.53 -9.94
CA ILE A 154 9.54 17.57 -10.94
C ILE A 154 8.95 17.66 -12.35
N ASN A 155 7.97 16.80 -12.68
CA ASN A 155 7.33 16.82 -14.00
C ASN A 155 6.62 18.16 -14.29
N ILE A 156 5.92 18.71 -13.29
CA ILE A 156 5.24 20.01 -13.42
C ILE A 156 6.28 21.14 -13.63
N ILE A 157 7.36 21.17 -12.84
CA ILE A 157 8.40 22.20 -12.95
C ILE A 157 9.04 22.17 -14.34
N ILE A 158 9.44 20.98 -14.82
CA ILE A 158 10.04 20.82 -16.15
C ILE A 158 9.06 21.29 -17.24
N PHE A 159 7.79 20.92 -17.14
CA PHE A 159 6.78 21.34 -18.10
C PHE A 159 6.57 22.86 -18.09
N VAL A 160 6.47 23.47 -16.92
CA VAL A 160 6.31 24.94 -16.80
C VAL A 160 7.50 25.65 -17.44
N ILE A 161 8.74 25.24 -17.14
CA ILE A 161 9.93 25.81 -17.75
C ILE A 161 9.89 25.62 -19.28
N SER A 162 9.50 24.41 -19.77
CA SER A 162 9.39 24.13 -21.18
C SER A 162 8.40 25.09 -21.88
N VAL A 163 7.24 25.35 -21.26
CA VAL A 163 6.23 26.27 -21.81
C VAL A 163 6.75 27.71 -21.88
N TYR A 164 7.41 28.19 -20.82
CA TYR A 164 7.96 29.55 -20.77
C TYR A 164 9.15 29.77 -21.68
N THR A 165 9.82 28.71 -22.10
CA THR A 165 11.03 28.79 -22.96
C THR A 165 10.75 28.44 -24.41
N ARG A 166 9.48 28.32 -24.83
CA ARG A 166 9.09 28.09 -26.21
C ARG A 166 9.38 29.31 -27.08
N ASP A 167 9.97 29.07 -28.25
CA ASP A 167 10.14 30.06 -29.29
C ASP A 167 8.83 30.34 -30.04
N ALA A 168 8.91 31.26 -31.03
CA ALA A 168 7.76 31.61 -31.88
C ALA A 168 7.22 30.42 -32.73
N ALA A 169 8.05 29.41 -32.95
CA ALA A 169 7.65 28.16 -33.64
C ALA A 169 7.08 27.10 -32.69
N GLY A 170 7.09 27.35 -31.38
CA GLY A 170 6.60 26.46 -30.36
C GLY A 170 7.62 25.43 -29.84
N ASN A 171 8.89 25.52 -30.30
CA ASN A 171 9.96 24.62 -29.86
C ASN A 171 10.54 25.11 -28.54
N SER A 172 10.88 24.19 -27.65
CA SER A 172 11.56 24.49 -26.39
C SER A 172 12.97 23.92 -26.40
N TRP A 173 13.96 24.72 -25.98
CA TRP A 173 15.32 24.23 -25.83
C TRP A 173 15.41 23.05 -24.82
N LEU A 174 14.43 22.94 -23.89
CA LEU A 174 14.33 21.81 -23.00
C LEU A 174 13.92 20.53 -23.74
N GLU A 175 13.16 20.61 -24.83
CA GLU A 175 12.86 19.47 -25.68
C GLU A 175 14.15 18.91 -26.29
N GLU A 176 14.96 19.80 -26.88
CA GLU A 176 16.25 19.42 -27.44
C GLU A 176 17.23 18.89 -26.40
N LEU A 177 17.07 19.24 -25.12
CA LEU A 177 17.97 18.82 -24.06
C LEU A 177 17.50 17.52 -23.40
N LEU A 178 16.18 17.34 -23.14
CA LEU A 178 15.65 16.31 -22.26
C LEU A 178 14.95 15.18 -22.99
N ALA A 179 14.26 15.46 -24.10
CA ALA A 179 13.54 14.43 -24.86
C ALA A 179 14.52 13.50 -25.57
N ASP A 180 14.19 12.23 -25.67
CA ASP A 180 15.02 11.26 -26.37
C ASP A 180 14.63 11.17 -27.85
N ASN A 181 15.62 10.95 -28.70
CA ASN A 181 15.44 10.50 -30.07
C ASN A 181 16.61 9.62 -30.48
N LEU A 182 16.45 8.90 -31.56
CA LEU A 182 17.41 7.89 -31.99
C LEU A 182 18.77 8.53 -32.39
N TYR A 183 18.77 9.67 -33.07
CA TYR A 183 19.98 10.34 -33.51
C TYR A 183 20.82 10.83 -32.31
N ASP A 184 20.21 11.60 -31.42
CA ASP A 184 20.90 12.16 -30.25
C ASP A 184 21.45 11.06 -29.32
N VAL A 185 20.69 9.96 -29.12
CA VAL A 185 21.13 8.89 -28.22
C VAL A 185 22.22 8.02 -28.85
N ILE A 186 22.11 7.67 -30.14
CA ILE A 186 23.02 6.68 -30.75
C ILE A 186 24.22 7.38 -31.42
N VAL A 187 23.98 8.45 -32.17
CA VAL A 187 25.05 9.12 -32.91
C VAL A 187 25.79 10.14 -32.02
N GLU A 188 25.05 11.01 -31.35
CA GLU A 188 25.63 12.03 -30.45
C GLU A 188 26.00 11.47 -29.07
N LYS A 189 25.65 10.19 -28.78
CA LYS A 189 25.95 9.49 -27.52
C LYS A 189 25.40 10.17 -26.26
N GLN A 190 24.27 10.86 -26.39
CA GLN A 190 23.61 11.57 -25.30
C GLN A 190 22.73 10.61 -24.49
N TYR A 191 23.32 9.56 -23.90
CA TYR A 191 22.61 8.49 -23.19
C TYR A 191 21.78 8.96 -21.98
N TYR A 192 22.09 10.14 -21.42
CA TYR A 192 21.35 10.71 -20.32
C TYR A 192 19.88 10.97 -20.69
N ARG A 193 19.56 11.17 -21.98
CA ARG A 193 18.21 11.40 -22.49
C ARG A 193 17.26 10.21 -22.22
N ILE A 194 17.79 9.01 -22.14
CA ILE A 194 17.02 7.82 -21.77
C ILE A 194 16.38 7.98 -20.38
N ILE A 195 17.01 8.77 -19.50
CA ILE A 195 16.48 9.03 -18.15
C ILE A 195 15.70 10.35 -18.14
N THR A 196 16.22 11.42 -18.75
CA THR A 196 15.61 12.74 -18.66
C THR A 196 14.29 12.84 -19.43
N SER A 197 14.13 12.06 -20.50
CA SER A 197 12.90 11.98 -21.29
C SER A 197 11.70 11.52 -20.48
N ILE A 198 11.90 10.72 -19.43
CA ILE A 198 10.83 10.26 -18.51
C ILE A 198 10.08 11.46 -17.88
N PHE A 199 10.75 12.60 -17.74
CA PHE A 199 10.22 13.79 -17.07
C PHE A 199 9.74 14.88 -18.03
N TYR A 200 9.99 14.75 -19.35
CA TYR A 200 9.59 15.74 -20.34
C TYR A 200 8.20 15.44 -20.92
N HIS A 201 7.36 16.47 -21.02
CA HIS A 201 5.99 16.34 -21.55
C HIS A 201 5.72 17.37 -22.65
N PHE A 202 5.22 16.91 -23.80
CA PHE A 202 5.02 17.75 -24.98
C PHE A 202 3.78 18.65 -24.89
N SER A 203 2.75 18.23 -24.13
CA SER A 203 1.50 18.97 -23.99
C SER A 203 0.91 18.91 -22.58
N LEU A 204 0.06 19.89 -22.25
CA LEU A 204 -0.64 19.95 -20.98
C LEU A 204 -1.53 18.72 -20.74
N ILE A 205 -2.21 18.25 -21.79
CA ILE A 205 -3.08 17.05 -21.69
C ILE A 205 -2.23 15.83 -21.39
N HIS A 206 -1.07 15.69 -22.04
CA HIS A 206 -0.12 14.60 -21.80
C HIS A 206 0.40 14.61 -20.37
N LEU A 207 0.82 15.78 -19.87
CA LEU A 207 1.24 15.95 -18.47
C LEU A 207 0.10 15.59 -17.51
N PHE A 208 -1.08 16.19 -17.73
CA PHE A 208 -2.22 16.03 -16.81
C PHE A 208 -2.64 14.56 -16.71
N SER A 209 -2.80 13.84 -17.83
CA SER A 209 -3.16 12.43 -17.82
C SER A 209 -2.13 11.58 -17.07
N ASN A 210 -0.84 11.81 -17.30
CA ASN A 210 0.22 11.11 -16.56
C ASN A 210 0.18 11.40 -15.05
N MET A 211 0.00 12.66 -14.66
CA MET A 211 -0.03 13.03 -13.24
C MET A 211 -1.24 12.45 -12.52
N VAL A 212 -2.42 12.43 -13.14
CA VAL A 212 -3.62 11.80 -12.58
C VAL A 212 -3.38 10.31 -12.29
N VAL A 213 -2.83 9.58 -13.27
CA VAL A 213 -2.54 8.15 -13.09
C VAL A 213 -1.40 7.94 -12.08
N LEU A 214 -0.37 8.79 -12.08
CA LEU A 214 0.72 8.72 -11.10
C LEU A 214 0.23 8.97 -9.67
N VAL A 215 -0.71 9.90 -9.46
CA VAL A 215 -1.37 10.09 -8.15
C VAL A 215 -2.12 8.83 -7.74
N ALA A 216 -2.87 8.23 -8.66
CA ALA A 216 -3.70 7.08 -8.38
C ALA A 216 -2.88 5.80 -8.08
N LEU A 217 -1.79 5.56 -8.79
CA LEU A 217 -0.99 4.34 -8.68
C LEU A 217 0.26 4.52 -7.81
N GLY A 218 0.94 5.67 -7.94
CA GLY A 218 2.26 5.89 -7.34
C GLY A 218 2.28 5.72 -5.83
N ALA A 219 1.35 6.36 -5.13
CA ALA A 219 1.26 6.24 -3.68
C ALA A 219 1.02 4.79 -3.22
N ARG A 220 0.26 4.01 -4.00
CA ARG A 220 -0.01 2.59 -3.70
C ARG A 220 1.23 1.73 -3.85
N VAL A 221 1.94 1.89 -4.98
CA VAL A 221 3.20 1.16 -5.22
C VAL A 221 4.27 1.59 -4.23
N GLU A 222 4.37 2.89 -3.91
CA GLU A 222 5.31 3.39 -2.91
C GLU A 222 5.05 2.80 -1.51
N ASN A 223 3.77 2.62 -1.14
CA ASN A 223 3.41 1.97 0.12
C ASN A 223 3.67 0.46 0.13
N LEU A 224 3.55 -0.21 -1.03
CA LEU A 224 3.82 -1.64 -1.16
C LEU A 224 5.32 -1.97 -1.15
N MET A 225 6.12 -1.23 -1.92
CA MET A 225 7.54 -1.52 -2.13
C MET A 225 8.48 -0.68 -1.26
N GLY A 226 7.92 0.32 -0.53
CA GLY A 226 8.71 1.34 0.13
C GLY A 226 9.29 2.37 -0.85
N ARG A 227 9.85 3.47 -0.32
CA ARG A 227 10.31 4.62 -1.09
C ARG A 227 11.39 4.27 -2.12
N ILE A 228 12.39 3.50 -1.69
CA ILE A 228 13.53 3.14 -2.54
C ILE A 228 13.08 2.16 -3.62
N GLY A 229 12.31 1.12 -3.26
CA GLY A 229 11.76 0.16 -4.21
C GLY A 229 10.88 0.81 -5.27
N PHE A 230 10.01 1.74 -4.85
CA PHE A 230 9.18 2.52 -5.77
C PHE A 230 10.02 3.36 -6.75
N LEU A 231 11.01 4.13 -6.25
CA LEU A 231 11.84 4.98 -7.10
C LEU A 231 12.65 4.15 -8.11
N ILE A 232 13.25 3.04 -7.66
CA ILE A 232 13.98 2.12 -8.54
C ILE A 232 13.04 1.55 -9.60
N SER A 233 11.84 1.10 -9.23
CA SER A 233 10.87 0.55 -10.18
C SER A 233 10.40 1.61 -11.19
N TYR A 234 10.12 2.83 -10.74
CA TYR A 234 9.73 3.94 -11.61
C TYR A 234 10.81 4.24 -12.66
N LEU A 235 12.04 4.41 -12.23
CA LEU A 235 13.17 4.73 -13.13
C LEU A 235 13.48 3.54 -14.05
N PHE A 236 13.53 2.33 -13.53
CA PHE A 236 13.79 1.13 -14.32
C PHE A 236 12.74 0.93 -15.42
N CYS A 237 11.46 1.04 -15.09
CA CYS A 237 10.38 0.93 -16.07
C CYS A 237 10.42 2.08 -17.11
N GLY A 238 10.71 3.30 -16.68
CA GLY A 238 10.86 4.44 -17.57
C GLY A 238 12.03 4.27 -18.54
N ILE A 239 13.20 3.88 -18.05
CA ILE A 239 14.40 3.59 -18.86
C ILE A 239 14.09 2.47 -19.88
N THR A 240 13.45 1.37 -19.42
CA THR A 240 13.09 0.28 -20.33
C THR A 240 12.14 0.75 -21.42
N ALA A 241 11.14 1.57 -21.07
CA ALA A 241 10.20 2.14 -22.05
C ALA A 241 10.89 3.05 -23.06
N SER A 242 11.81 3.94 -22.62
CA SER A 242 12.63 4.77 -23.52
C SER A 242 13.45 3.90 -24.47
N ILE A 243 14.12 2.87 -23.98
CA ILE A 243 14.90 1.95 -24.83
C ILE A 243 13.98 1.25 -25.85
N CYS A 244 12.81 0.75 -25.42
CA CYS A 244 11.85 0.14 -26.34
C CYS A 244 11.36 1.14 -27.41
N SER A 245 11.12 2.40 -27.04
CA SER A 245 10.77 3.47 -27.97
C SER A 245 11.87 3.70 -29.02
N LEU A 246 13.12 3.80 -28.59
CA LEU A 246 14.27 3.95 -29.51
C LEU A 246 14.44 2.74 -30.44
N ILE A 247 14.25 1.52 -29.94
CA ILE A 247 14.25 0.31 -30.78
C ILE A 247 13.11 0.36 -31.80
N SER A 248 11.92 0.78 -31.41
CA SER A 248 10.79 0.94 -32.32
C SER A 248 11.07 1.97 -33.42
N CYS A 249 11.67 3.12 -33.06
CA CYS A 249 12.11 4.12 -34.03
C CYS A 249 13.16 3.56 -35.01
N TYR A 250 14.11 2.80 -34.51
CA TYR A 250 15.15 2.16 -35.34
C TYR A 250 14.54 1.15 -36.32
N LEU A 251 13.67 0.27 -35.86
CA LEU A 251 13.04 -0.75 -36.69
C LEU A 251 12.04 -0.15 -37.70
N GLY A 252 11.35 0.91 -37.29
CA GLY A 252 10.38 1.63 -38.14
C GLY A 252 11.02 2.65 -39.10
N ASN A 253 12.33 2.86 -38.98
CA ASN A 253 13.09 3.84 -39.78
C ASN A 253 12.48 5.25 -39.74
N TYR A 254 12.08 5.72 -38.55
CA TYR A 254 11.57 7.06 -38.32
C TYR A 254 12.29 7.73 -37.16
N TYR A 255 12.34 9.08 -37.22
CA TYR A 255 13.01 9.90 -36.22
C TYR A 255 11.95 10.81 -35.57
N THR A 256 11.69 10.61 -34.31
CA THR A 256 10.80 11.45 -33.53
C THR A 256 11.34 11.62 -32.11
N TYR A 257 11.00 12.74 -31.50
CA TYR A 257 11.26 12.92 -30.08
C TYR A 257 10.24 12.14 -29.25
N ALA A 258 10.72 11.48 -28.23
CA ALA A 258 9.87 10.78 -27.25
C ALA A 258 10.15 11.30 -25.85
N GLY A 259 9.12 11.22 -25.00
CA GLY A 259 9.21 11.63 -23.61
C GLY A 259 7.90 11.50 -22.89
N GLY A 260 7.94 11.47 -21.58
CA GLY A 260 6.79 11.37 -20.69
C GLY A 260 6.90 10.26 -19.66
N ALA A 261 6.22 10.45 -18.56
CA ALA A 261 6.19 9.49 -17.46
C ALA A 261 5.38 8.19 -17.79
N SER A 262 4.69 8.14 -18.94
CA SER A 262 3.76 7.08 -19.28
C SER A 262 4.36 5.68 -19.25
N GLY A 263 5.58 5.51 -19.74
CA GLY A 263 6.29 4.22 -19.72
C GLY A 263 6.58 3.73 -18.30
N ALA A 264 7.04 4.64 -17.43
CA ALA A 264 7.25 4.34 -16.03
C ALA A 264 5.92 3.98 -15.32
N ILE A 265 4.85 4.74 -15.58
CA ILE A 265 3.52 4.53 -15.00
C ILE A 265 2.92 3.19 -15.45
N CYS A 266 3.03 2.84 -16.74
CA CYS A 266 2.62 1.52 -17.25
C CYS A 266 3.38 0.39 -16.55
N GLY A 267 4.68 0.57 -16.31
CA GLY A 267 5.49 -0.38 -15.56
C GLY A 267 5.03 -0.53 -14.11
N LEU A 268 4.72 0.58 -13.43
CA LEU A 268 4.15 0.54 -12.07
C LEU A 268 2.81 -0.19 -12.02
N MET A 269 1.97 -0.04 -13.05
CA MET A 269 0.74 -0.82 -13.17
C MET A 269 1.03 -2.31 -13.31
N GLY A 270 2.04 -2.69 -14.11
CA GLY A 270 2.52 -4.05 -14.19
C GLY A 270 2.97 -4.61 -12.84
N VAL A 271 3.69 -3.81 -12.04
CA VAL A 271 4.07 -4.18 -10.66
C VAL A 271 2.84 -4.49 -9.81
N LEU A 272 1.81 -3.65 -9.85
CA LEU A 272 0.57 -3.89 -9.10
C LEU A 272 -0.16 -5.16 -9.55
N ILE A 273 -0.21 -5.43 -10.87
CA ILE A 273 -0.84 -6.64 -11.42
C ILE A 273 -0.10 -7.89 -10.95
N VAL A 274 1.23 -7.89 -11.02
CA VAL A 274 2.06 -9.00 -10.54
C VAL A 274 1.84 -9.21 -9.04
N PHE A 275 1.85 -8.13 -8.27
CA PHE A 275 1.62 -8.20 -6.83
C PHE A 275 0.22 -8.73 -6.48
N ALA A 276 -0.82 -8.28 -7.22
CA ALA A 276 -2.18 -8.80 -7.07
C ALA A 276 -2.27 -10.29 -7.40
N PHE A 277 -1.58 -10.74 -8.45
CA PHE A 277 -1.57 -12.13 -8.86
C PHE A 277 -0.96 -13.04 -7.78
N PHE A 278 0.20 -12.69 -7.24
CA PHE A 278 0.86 -13.47 -6.19
C PHE A 278 0.11 -13.44 -4.86
N ASN A 279 -0.63 -12.38 -4.56
CA ASN A 279 -1.45 -12.25 -3.36
C ASN A 279 -2.93 -12.63 -3.56
N LYS A 280 -3.23 -13.49 -4.55
CA LYS A 280 -4.57 -14.01 -4.84
C LYS A 280 -5.67 -12.93 -4.97
N GLY A 281 -5.31 -11.78 -5.54
CA GLY A 281 -6.25 -10.67 -5.74
C GLY A 281 -6.46 -9.75 -4.53
N HIS A 282 -5.79 -9.99 -3.42
CA HIS A 282 -5.94 -9.21 -2.18
C HIS A 282 -4.92 -8.06 -2.13
N ILE A 283 -5.18 -6.99 -2.84
CA ILE A 283 -4.56 -5.68 -2.56
C ILE A 283 -5.61 -4.83 -1.87
N SER A 284 -5.29 -4.29 -0.69
CA SER A 284 -6.23 -3.49 0.09
C SER A 284 -6.84 -2.35 -0.74
N GLY A 285 -8.13 -2.45 -1.05
CA GLY A 285 -8.90 -1.40 -1.70
C GLY A 285 -8.83 -1.35 -3.23
N ILE A 286 -8.27 -2.37 -3.90
CA ILE A 286 -8.32 -2.47 -5.36
C ILE A 286 -8.60 -3.93 -5.74
N SER A 287 -9.63 -4.16 -6.53
CA SER A 287 -9.81 -5.46 -7.17
C SER A 287 -8.94 -5.56 -8.43
N LEU A 288 -8.61 -6.79 -8.84
CA LEU A 288 -7.93 -7.02 -10.12
C LEU A 288 -8.73 -6.41 -11.30
N LYS A 289 -10.06 -6.34 -11.18
CA LYS A 289 -10.96 -5.71 -12.16
C LYS A 289 -10.73 -4.22 -12.28
N ASP A 290 -10.49 -3.52 -11.16
CA ASP A 290 -10.23 -2.06 -11.16
C ASP A 290 -8.88 -1.75 -11.82
N LEU A 291 -7.87 -2.61 -11.64
CA LEU A 291 -6.56 -2.48 -12.29
C LEU A 291 -6.65 -2.72 -13.80
N LEU A 292 -7.42 -3.71 -14.24
CA LEU A 292 -7.63 -3.99 -15.64
C LEU A 292 -8.44 -2.88 -16.34
N PHE A 293 -9.37 -2.23 -15.64
CA PHE A 293 -10.13 -1.10 -16.18
C PHE A 293 -9.28 0.17 -16.39
N LEU A 294 -8.22 0.36 -15.56
CA LEU A 294 -7.28 1.46 -15.71
C LEU A 294 -6.23 1.22 -16.82
N SER A 295 -6.19 0.02 -17.41
CA SER A 295 -5.23 -0.36 -18.46
C SER A 295 -5.79 -0.20 -19.88
N VAL A 296 -7.08 0.14 -20.04
CA VAL A 296 -7.77 0.40 -21.30
C VAL A 296 -7.93 1.91 -21.47
#